data_55d1e6017ef9f44550d1bceef6161843
#
_entry.id   55d1e6017ef9f44550d1bceef6161843
#
_cell.length_a   1.000
_cell.length_b   1.000
_cell.length_c   1.000
_cell.angle_alpha   90.00
_cell.angle_beta   90.00
_cell.angle_gamma   90.00
#
_symmetry.space_group_name_H-M   'P 1'
#
loop_
_entity.id
_entity.type
_entity.pdbx_description
1 polymer ?
#
loop_
_entity_poly.entity_id
_entity_poly.type
_entity_poly.pdbx_seq_one_letter_code
_entity_poly.pdbx_strand_id
1 'polypeptide(L)'
;MHDVQMRGQVYILLSQLLQRPNKELLELISSSDFKGLWHQAEASYGIHFPKSWESEMLPDLKELDQLWNITMGPIKPLAEPIESLYKIWTRDKSCEISIANEKGYLKSDWAWHMEELLTKSGFEIPLQYAHCPDHLVLELEFASILVEQASKKAQIKFAEHHLDWLGDLLETAKSRNVPEIYQDLYSLCLQYVKADISYLI
;
A
#
# COMPACT_ATOMS: atom_id res chain seq x y z
N MET A 1 -12.55 -8.03 19.67
CA MET A 1 -11.22 -8.64 19.45
C MET A 1 -11.05 -9.21 18.05
N HIS A 2 -11.98 -10.02 17.52
CA HIS A 2 -11.88 -10.56 16.15
C HIS A 2 -11.71 -9.48 15.05
N ASP A 3 -12.41 -8.38 15.18
CA ASP A 3 -12.38 -7.29 14.20
C ASP A 3 -11.02 -6.57 14.10
N VAL A 4 -10.37 -6.26 15.23
CA VAL A 4 -9.02 -5.64 15.24
C VAL A 4 -7.99 -6.57 14.57
N GLN A 5 -8.03 -7.86 14.89
CA GLN A 5 -7.12 -8.84 14.30
C GLN A 5 -7.34 -8.96 12.79
N MET A 6 -8.57 -9.08 12.33
CA MET A 6 -8.89 -9.15 10.91
C MET A 6 -8.41 -7.90 10.16
N ARG A 7 -8.67 -6.70 10.71
CA ARG A 7 -8.25 -5.43 10.10
C ARG A 7 -6.72 -5.37 9.92
N GLY A 8 -5.96 -5.68 10.97
CA GLY A 8 -4.50 -5.72 10.91
C GLY A 8 -3.99 -6.74 9.88
N GLN A 9 -4.58 -7.93 9.86
CA GLN A 9 -4.20 -8.98 8.90
C GLN A 9 -4.48 -8.59 7.46
N VAL A 10 -5.56 -7.86 7.15
CA VAL A 10 -5.82 -7.38 5.79
C VAL A 10 -4.79 -6.35 5.35
N TYR A 11 -4.37 -5.42 6.22
CA TYR A 11 -3.28 -4.51 5.90
C TYR A 11 -1.97 -5.23 5.58
N ILE A 12 -1.59 -6.24 6.39
CA ILE A 12 -0.41 -7.09 6.11
C ILE A 12 -0.57 -7.83 4.78
N LEU A 13 -1.73 -8.38 4.52
CA LEU A 13 -2.01 -9.07 3.26
C LEU A 13 -1.83 -8.15 2.06
N LEU A 14 -2.38 -6.95 2.09
CA LEU A 14 -2.22 -5.97 1.02
C LEU A 14 -0.76 -5.58 0.82
N SER A 15 0.02 -5.44 1.90
CA SER A 15 1.47 -5.18 1.80
C SER A 15 2.20 -6.32 1.10
N GLN A 16 1.85 -7.58 1.41
CA GLN A 16 2.44 -8.77 0.79
C GLN A 16 2.13 -8.89 -0.70
N LEU A 17 0.91 -8.56 -1.11
CA LEU A 17 0.50 -8.57 -2.53
C LEU A 17 1.27 -7.53 -3.38
N LEU A 18 1.75 -6.45 -2.77
CA LEU A 18 2.56 -5.42 -3.43
C LEU A 18 4.04 -5.79 -3.55
N GLN A 19 4.53 -6.75 -2.75
CA GLN A 19 5.92 -7.18 -2.81
C GLN A 19 6.19 -7.97 -4.09
N ARG A 20 7.49 -8.13 -4.41
CA ARG A 20 7.89 -8.94 -5.55
C ARG A 20 7.37 -10.36 -5.41
N PRO A 21 6.63 -10.89 -6.41
CA PRO A 21 6.01 -12.20 -6.30
C PRO A 21 7.04 -13.32 -6.14
N ASN A 22 6.69 -14.28 -5.29
CA ASN A 22 7.47 -15.47 -5.01
C ASN A 22 6.53 -16.68 -4.84
N LYS A 23 7.07 -17.87 -4.61
CA LYS A 23 6.25 -19.08 -4.45
C LYS A 23 5.36 -19.02 -3.22
N GLU A 24 5.88 -18.45 -2.15
CA GLU A 24 5.18 -18.31 -0.86
C GLU A 24 3.93 -17.44 -1.02
N LEU A 25 4.00 -16.38 -1.85
CA LEU A 25 2.84 -15.56 -2.18
C LEU A 25 1.75 -16.36 -2.92
N LEU A 26 2.12 -17.16 -3.91
CA LEU A 26 1.16 -17.99 -4.65
C LEU A 26 0.50 -19.05 -3.74
N GLU A 27 1.28 -19.65 -2.84
CA GLU A 27 0.76 -20.57 -1.83
C GLU A 27 -0.19 -19.88 -0.86
N LEU A 28 0.17 -18.67 -0.40
CA LEU A 28 -0.67 -17.85 0.46
C LEU A 28 -2.04 -17.58 -0.19
N ILE A 29 -2.07 -17.07 -1.42
CA ILE A 29 -3.30 -16.73 -2.14
C ILE A 29 -4.20 -17.96 -2.34
N SER A 30 -3.60 -19.13 -2.51
CA SER A 30 -4.31 -20.39 -2.69
C SER A 30 -4.82 -21.00 -1.38
N SER A 31 -4.36 -20.50 -0.23
CA SER A 31 -4.65 -21.08 1.08
C SER A 31 -6.10 -20.84 1.54
N SER A 32 -6.59 -21.76 2.40
CA SER A 32 -7.90 -21.59 3.06
C SER A 32 -7.94 -20.39 3.99
N ASP A 33 -6.80 -20.08 4.62
CA ASP A 33 -6.69 -18.99 5.60
C ASP A 33 -6.82 -17.63 4.92
N PHE A 34 -6.18 -17.48 3.76
CA PHE A 34 -6.35 -16.31 2.91
C PHE A 34 -7.81 -16.12 2.50
N LYS A 35 -8.44 -17.18 1.95
CA LYS A 35 -9.84 -17.15 1.52
C LYS A 35 -10.77 -16.83 2.69
N GLY A 36 -10.53 -17.43 3.85
CA GLY A 36 -11.29 -17.18 5.07
C GLY A 36 -11.16 -15.73 5.58
N LEU A 37 -9.95 -15.18 5.59
CA LEU A 37 -9.70 -13.79 5.98
C LEU A 37 -10.42 -12.83 5.05
N TRP A 38 -10.31 -13.07 3.72
CA TRP A 38 -10.93 -12.20 2.75
C TRP A 38 -12.47 -12.25 2.82
N HIS A 39 -13.06 -13.41 2.99
CA HIS A 39 -14.51 -13.52 3.22
C HIS A 39 -15.00 -12.74 4.43
N GLN A 40 -14.21 -12.71 5.51
CA GLN A 40 -14.55 -11.88 6.69
C GLN A 40 -14.47 -10.37 6.34
N ALA A 41 -13.42 -9.95 5.63
CA ALA A 41 -13.27 -8.57 5.19
C ALA A 41 -14.39 -8.15 4.24
N GLU A 42 -14.77 -9.00 3.29
CA GLU A 42 -15.89 -8.79 2.37
C GLU A 42 -17.21 -8.64 3.12
N ALA A 43 -17.50 -9.51 4.06
CA ALA A 43 -18.71 -9.45 4.88
C ALA A 43 -18.78 -8.18 5.74
N SER A 44 -17.62 -7.67 6.19
CA SER A 44 -17.53 -6.49 7.06
C SER A 44 -17.59 -5.17 6.31
N TYR A 45 -16.98 -5.12 5.10
CA TYR A 45 -16.75 -3.88 4.35
C TYR A 45 -17.43 -3.85 2.97
N GLY A 46 -17.97 -4.97 2.51
CA GLY A 46 -18.57 -5.07 1.17
C GLY A 46 -17.55 -4.92 0.01
N ILE A 47 -16.27 -5.21 0.28
CA ILE A 47 -15.19 -5.09 -0.72
C ILE A 47 -14.89 -6.47 -1.28
N HIS A 48 -15.09 -6.62 -2.59
CA HIS A 48 -14.80 -7.88 -3.28
C HIS A 48 -13.33 -8.01 -3.63
N PHE A 49 -12.76 -9.20 -3.40
CA PHE A 49 -11.42 -9.51 -3.88
C PHE A 49 -11.39 -9.53 -5.41
N PRO A 50 -10.40 -8.89 -6.04
CA PRO A 50 -10.35 -8.83 -7.50
C PRO A 50 -10.18 -10.21 -8.12
N LYS A 51 -10.98 -10.51 -9.14
CA LYS A 51 -10.90 -11.81 -9.86
C LYS A 51 -9.54 -12.05 -10.47
N SER A 52 -8.85 -11.01 -10.92
CA SER A 52 -7.48 -11.09 -11.46
C SER A 52 -6.45 -11.63 -10.47
N TRP A 53 -6.76 -11.59 -9.16
CA TRP A 53 -5.93 -12.10 -8.07
C TRP A 53 -6.46 -13.41 -7.48
N GLU A 54 -7.56 -13.95 -7.97
CA GLU A 54 -8.00 -15.31 -7.59
C GLU A 54 -7.00 -16.36 -8.11
N SER A 55 -6.74 -17.40 -7.33
CA SER A 55 -5.70 -18.41 -7.61
C SER A 55 -5.85 -19.07 -8.99
N GLU A 56 -7.08 -19.20 -9.47
CA GLU A 56 -7.43 -19.80 -10.76
C GLU A 56 -7.18 -18.86 -11.96
N MET A 57 -7.06 -17.55 -11.70
CA MET A 57 -6.88 -16.51 -12.72
C MET A 57 -5.47 -15.92 -12.72
N LEU A 58 -4.68 -16.22 -11.68
CA LEU A 58 -3.32 -15.70 -11.57
C LEU A 58 -2.43 -16.23 -12.71
N PRO A 59 -1.61 -15.34 -13.31
CA PRO A 59 -0.52 -15.76 -14.18
C PRO A 59 0.47 -16.68 -13.45
N ASP A 60 1.27 -17.40 -14.21
CA ASP A 60 2.39 -18.12 -13.57
C ASP A 60 3.38 -17.14 -12.90
N LEU A 61 4.22 -17.68 -12.01
CA LEU A 61 5.16 -16.85 -11.23
C LEU A 61 6.08 -16.00 -12.11
N LYS A 62 6.51 -16.53 -13.26
CA LYS A 62 7.40 -15.83 -14.18
C LYS A 62 6.70 -14.65 -14.85
N GLU A 63 5.50 -14.85 -15.30
CA GLU A 63 4.67 -13.81 -15.90
C GLU A 63 4.29 -12.75 -14.86
N LEU A 64 3.88 -13.16 -13.66
CA LEU A 64 3.55 -12.26 -12.56
C LEU A 64 4.77 -11.39 -12.15
N ASP A 65 5.97 -11.98 -12.09
CA ASP A 65 7.22 -11.24 -11.84
C ASP A 65 7.53 -10.23 -12.95
N GLN A 66 7.27 -10.56 -14.22
CA GLN A 66 7.42 -9.61 -15.33
C GLN A 66 6.44 -8.44 -15.21
N LEU A 67 5.18 -8.72 -14.90
CA LEU A 67 4.16 -7.68 -14.68
C LEU A 67 4.50 -6.79 -13.49
N TRP A 68 5.02 -7.37 -12.40
CA TRP A 68 5.52 -6.64 -11.25
C TRP A 68 6.67 -5.71 -11.64
N ASN A 69 7.68 -6.23 -12.37
CA ASN A 69 8.83 -5.45 -12.81
C ASN A 69 8.43 -4.26 -13.70
N ILE A 70 7.46 -4.44 -14.59
CA ILE A 70 6.93 -3.35 -15.44
C ILE A 70 6.22 -2.30 -14.60
N THR A 71 5.48 -2.73 -13.57
CA THR A 71 4.64 -1.84 -12.76
C THR A 71 5.45 -1.04 -11.74
N MET A 72 6.27 -1.73 -10.93
CA MET A 72 6.95 -1.15 -9.78
C MET A 72 8.39 -1.65 -9.59
N GLY A 73 8.96 -2.32 -10.59
CA GLY A 73 10.35 -2.78 -10.54
C GLY A 73 11.37 -1.63 -10.65
N PRO A 74 12.66 -1.91 -10.45
CA PRO A 74 13.70 -0.88 -10.28
C PRO A 74 14.08 -0.14 -11.58
N ILE A 75 13.58 -0.56 -12.74
CA ILE A 75 13.99 0.01 -14.04
C ILE A 75 12.77 0.62 -14.73
N LYS A 76 12.61 1.93 -14.62
CA LYS A 76 11.56 2.73 -15.28
C LYS A 76 10.15 2.17 -15.07
N PRO A 77 9.72 1.96 -13.83
CA PRO A 77 8.39 1.45 -13.54
C PRO A 77 7.30 2.38 -14.05
N LEU A 78 6.14 1.81 -14.34
CA LEU A 78 5.00 2.59 -14.81
C LEU A 78 4.32 3.37 -13.67
N ALA A 79 4.24 2.79 -12.46
CA ALA A 79 3.62 3.43 -11.30
C ALA A 79 4.19 2.86 -9.99
N GLU A 80 5.29 3.43 -9.51
CA GLU A 80 5.86 3.07 -8.21
C GLU A 80 4.93 3.51 -7.08
N PRO A 81 4.61 2.62 -6.13
CA PRO A 81 3.76 2.96 -5.02
C PRO A 81 4.55 3.64 -3.87
N ILE A 82 5.04 4.86 -4.12
CA ILE A 82 5.83 5.68 -3.18
C ILE A 82 5.14 7.03 -3.00
N GLU A 83 4.74 7.38 -1.80
CA GLU A 83 3.95 8.56 -1.44
C GLU A 83 4.55 9.88 -1.99
N SER A 84 5.86 10.06 -1.83
CA SER A 84 6.59 11.25 -2.31
C SER A 84 6.40 11.54 -3.79
N LEU A 85 6.15 10.53 -4.62
CA LEU A 85 5.94 10.72 -6.06
C LEU A 85 4.58 11.32 -6.40
N TYR A 86 3.61 11.22 -5.49
CA TYR A 86 2.22 11.65 -5.70
C TYR A 86 1.84 12.91 -4.92
N LYS A 87 2.72 13.36 -4.01
CA LYS A 87 2.50 14.54 -3.18
C LYS A 87 3.52 15.64 -3.47
N ILE A 88 3.19 16.86 -3.10
CA ILE A 88 4.17 17.97 -3.17
C ILE A 88 5.37 17.65 -2.29
N TRP A 89 6.56 18.07 -2.74
CA TRP A 89 7.82 17.69 -2.10
C TRP A 89 7.94 18.19 -0.65
N THR A 90 7.49 19.43 -0.37
CA THR A 90 7.42 19.95 1.00
C THR A 90 6.16 20.79 1.24
N ARG A 91 5.70 20.80 2.48
CA ARG A 91 4.62 21.70 2.95
C ARG A 91 5.17 22.99 3.58
N ASP A 92 6.48 23.12 3.71
CA ASP A 92 7.09 24.32 4.22
C ASP A 92 7.00 25.46 3.18
N LYS A 93 6.11 26.41 3.45
CA LYS A 93 5.88 27.57 2.58
C LYS A 93 7.08 28.52 2.51
N SER A 94 8.02 28.41 3.43
CA SER A 94 9.27 29.19 3.43
C SER A 94 10.38 28.56 2.61
N CYS A 95 10.18 27.35 2.09
CA CYS A 95 11.15 26.65 1.27
C CYS A 95 11.23 27.27 -0.13
N GLU A 96 12.36 27.84 -0.48
CA GLU A 96 12.59 28.55 -1.75
C GLU A 96 13.20 27.68 -2.87
N ILE A 97 13.39 26.36 -2.62
CA ILE A 97 13.90 25.48 -3.68
C ILE A 97 12.87 25.27 -4.77
N SER A 98 13.33 25.11 -6.02
CA SER A 98 12.45 25.05 -7.19
C SER A 98 11.43 23.92 -7.18
N ILE A 99 11.76 22.78 -6.55
CA ILE A 99 10.90 21.58 -6.47
C ILE A 99 9.92 21.58 -5.29
N ALA A 100 9.94 22.62 -4.44
CA ALA A 100 9.18 22.64 -3.19
C ALA A 100 7.69 22.30 -3.37
N ASN A 101 7.06 22.82 -4.43
CA ASN A 101 5.64 22.64 -4.72
C ASN A 101 5.37 21.61 -5.83
N GLU A 102 6.39 20.85 -6.23
CA GLU A 102 6.26 19.88 -7.31
C GLU A 102 6.08 18.46 -6.77
N LYS A 103 5.47 17.59 -7.59
CA LYS A 103 5.36 16.14 -7.37
C LYS A 103 6.41 15.39 -8.18
N GLY A 104 6.63 14.11 -7.89
CA GLY A 104 7.50 13.23 -8.67
C GLY A 104 8.93 13.13 -8.16
N TYR A 105 9.21 13.62 -6.97
CA TYR A 105 10.54 13.59 -6.35
C TYR A 105 10.55 12.75 -5.09
N LEU A 106 11.54 11.89 -4.96
CA LEU A 106 11.76 11.09 -3.75
C LEU A 106 12.29 11.96 -2.59
N LYS A 107 12.28 11.41 -1.38
CA LYS A 107 12.81 12.04 -0.16
C LYS A 107 12.14 13.37 0.17
N SER A 108 10.85 13.43 0.01
CA SER A 108 10.00 14.55 0.42
C SER A 108 9.80 14.58 1.95
N ASP A 109 9.11 15.59 2.45
CA ASP A 109 8.68 15.65 3.87
C ASP A 109 7.91 14.40 4.30
N TRP A 110 7.20 13.77 3.38
CA TRP A 110 6.43 12.55 3.64
C TRP A 110 7.33 11.36 3.94
N ALA A 111 8.41 11.19 3.14
CA ALA A 111 9.40 10.15 3.38
C ALA A 111 10.10 10.33 4.74
N TRP A 112 10.50 11.57 5.09
CA TRP A 112 11.09 11.87 6.39
C TRP A 112 10.14 11.59 7.55
N HIS A 113 8.87 11.95 7.40
CA HIS A 113 7.86 11.69 8.42
C HIS A 113 7.59 10.20 8.61
N MET A 114 7.50 9.44 7.51
CA MET A 114 7.36 7.98 7.60
C MET A 114 8.57 7.32 8.26
N GLU A 115 9.80 7.73 7.88
CA GLU A 115 11.02 7.23 8.52
C GLU A 115 11.02 7.49 10.04
N GLU A 116 10.59 8.69 10.44
CA GLU A 116 10.46 9.05 11.86
C GLU A 116 9.42 8.19 12.59
N LEU A 117 8.24 7.97 11.99
CA LEU A 117 7.19 7.13 12.56
C LEU A 117 7.65 5.68 12.73
N LEU A 118 8.26 5.10 11.70
CA LEU A 118 8.78 3.73 11.72
C LEU A 118 9.86 3.58 12.79
N THR A 119 10.86 4.46 12.79
CA THR A 119 11.97 4.42 13.75
C THR A 119 11.50 4.57 15.19
N LYS A 120 10.60 5.52 15.48
CA LYS A 120 10.03 5.74 16.82
C LYS A 120 9.20 4.57 17.32
N SER A 121 8.62 3.81 16.41
CA SER A 121 7.84 2.60 16.72
C SER A 121 8.71 1.35 16.86
N GLY A 122 10.04 1.48 16.71
CA GLY A 122 10.97 0.35 16.75
C GLY A 122 10.91 -0.55 15.50
N PHE A 123 10.34 -0.07 14.42
CA PHE A 123 10.28 -0.79 13.16
C PHE A 123 11.62 -0.65 12.41
N GLU A 124 12.21 -1.77 12.01
CA GLU A 124 13.41 -1.79 11.18
C GLU A 124 13.03 -1.65 9.70
N ILE A 125 13.49 -0.59 9.05
CA ILE A 125 13.25 -0.38 7.62
C ILE A 125 14.14 -1.36 6.83
N PRO A 126 13.57 -2.30 6.04
CA PRO A 126 14.35 -3.20 5.23
C PRO A 126 15.23 -2.44 4.23
N LEU A 127 16.43 -2.96 3.97
CA LEU A 127 17.44 -2.29 3.13
C LEU A 127 16.91 -1.89 1.74
N GLN A 128 16.02 -2.68 1.18
CA GLN A 128 15.39 -2.41 -0.12
C GLN A 128 14.51 -1.15 -0.13
N TYR A 129 13.98 -0.74 1.03
CA TYR A 129 13.16 0.46 1.21
C TYR A 129 13.91 1.63 1.87
N ALA A 130 15.22 1.51 2.15
CA ALA A 130 15.99 2.54 2.84
C ALA A 130 16.01 3.91 2.13
N HIS A 131 15.75 3.93 0.83
CA HIS A 131 15.67 5.16 0.03
C HIS A 131 14.23 5.69 -0.18
N CYS A 132 13.22 4.91 0.20
CA CYS A 132 11.80 5.24 0.08
C CYS A 132 11.01 4.67 1.28
N PRO A 133 11.22 5.21 2.49
CA PRO A 133 10.53 4.74 3.70
C PRO A 133 9.02 4.98 3.64
N ASP A 134 8.55 5.81 2.72
CA ASP A 134 7.18 6.11 2.35
C ASP A 134 6.66 5.22 1.20
N HIS A 135 7.20 4.02 1.06
CA HIS A 135 6.68 3.02 0.14
C HIS A 135 5.39 2.39 0.71
N LEU A 136 4.37 2.21 -0.12
CA LEU A 136 3.04 1.70 0.30
C LEU A 136 3.11 0.40 1.10
N VAL A 137 4.06 -0.49 0.79
CA VAL A 137 4.29 -1.71 1.59
C VAL A 137 4.52 -1.36 3.06
N LEU A 138 5.41 -0.42 3.36
CA LEU A 138 5.72 -0.01 4.73
C LEU A 138 4.58 0.77 5.38
N GLU A 139 3.88 1.59 4.62
CA GLU A 139 2.71 2.32 5.12
C GLU A 139 1.59 1.37 5.54
N LEU A 140 1.33 0.31 4.76
CA LEU A 140 0.32 -0.70 5.09
C LEU A 140 0.77 -1.57 6.28
N GLU A 141 2.03 -1.96 6.35
CA GLU A 141 2.57 -2.67 7.52
C GLU A 141 2.47 -1.81 8.78
N PHE A 142 2.78 -0.52 8.68
CA PHE A 142 2.62 0.41 9.79
C PHE A 142 1.15 0.63 10.18
N ALA A 143 0.24 0.72 9.21
CA ALA A 143 -1.20 0.77 9.47
C ALA A 143 -1.67 -0.46 10.27
N SER A 144 -1.17 -1.66 9.97
CA SER A 144 -1.45 -2.87 10.75
C SER A 144 -1.04 -2.72 12.22
N ILE A 145 0.15 -2.19 12.49
CA ILE A 145 0.62 -1.92 13.86
C ILE A 145 -0.30 -0.92 14.57
N LEU A 146 -0.70 0.14 13.88
CA LEU A 146 -1.61 1.14 14.44
C LEU A 146 -2.99 0.57 14.78
N VAL A 147 -3.49 -0.37 13.97
CA VAL A 147 -4.75 -1.07 14.26
C VAL A 147 -4.70 -1.76 15.61
N GLU A 148 -3.59 -2.38 15.97
CA GLU A 148 -3.43 -3.13 17.21
C GLU A 148 -3.08 -2.24 18.41
N GLN A 149 -2.28 -1.19 18.20
CA GLN A 149 -1.62 -0.48 19.30
C GLN A 149 -2.08 0.97 19.50
N ALA A 150 -2.77 1.55 18.51
CA ALA A 150 -3.10 2.96 18.53
C ALA A 150 -4.60 3.25 18.71
N SER A 151 -4.92 4.46 19.16
CA SER A 151 -6.30 4.92 19.22
C SER A 151 -6.91 5.05 17.81
N LYS A 152 -8.23 4.90 17.69
CA LYS A 152 -8.97 5.14 16.43
C LYS A 152 -8.60 6.48 15.78
N LYS A 153 -8.50 7.54 16.59
CA LYS A 153 -8.11 8.88 16.12
C LYS A 153 -6.71 8.90 15.46
N ALA A 154 -5.76 8.14 16.01
CA ALA A 154 -4.42 8.05 15.44
C ALA A 154 -4.41 7.26 14.14
N GLN A 155 -5.19 6.17 14.05
CA GLN A 155 -5.38 5.38 12.83
C GLN A 155 -5.97 6.24 11.70
N ILE A 156 -7.06 6.96 11.97
CA ILE A 156 -7.69 7.87 11.02
C ILE A 156 -6.69 8.93 10.55
N LYS A 157 -6.02 9.61 11.50
CA LYS A 157 -5.03 10.64 11.19
C LYS A 157 -3.89 10.11 10.31
N PHE A 158 -3.39 8.91 10.57
CA PHE A 158 -2.38 8.29 9.74
C PHE A 158 -2.88 8.06 8.31
N ALA A 159 -4.05 7.47 8.17
CA ALA A 159 -4.60 7.19 6.85
C ALA A 159 -4.91 8.49 6.05
N GLU A 160 -5.42 9.53 6.70
CA GLU A 160 -5.65 10.85 6.09
C GLU A 160 -4.36 11.57 5.68
N HIS A 161 -3.21 11.22 6.29
CA HIS A 161 -1.94 11.88 6.03
C HIS A 161 -0.98 11.07 5.15
N HIS A 162 -1.06 9.73 5.17
CA HIS A 162 -0.11 8.84 4.49
C HIS A 162 -0.75 7.85 3.52
N LEU A 163 -2.08 7.76 3.45
CA LEU A 163 -2.78 6.87 2.51
C LEU A 163 -3.80 7.62 1.63
N ASP A 164 -3.84 8.96 1.71
CA ASP A 164 -4.75 9.80 0.93
C ASP A 164 -4.35 9.94 -0.55
N TRP A 165 -3.11 9.60 -0.89
CA TRP A 165 -2.55 9.65 -2.23
C TRP A 165 -2.87 8.43 -3.11
N LEU A 166 -3.47 7.37 -2.55
CA LEU A 166 -3.80 6.14 -3.28
C LEU A 166 -4.71 6.39 -4.50
N GLY A 167 -5.53 7.45 -4.46
CA GLY A 167 -6.31 7.87 -5.62
C GLY A 167 -5.44 8.32 -6.79
N ASP A 168 -4.43 9.14 -6.53
CA ASP A 168 -3.48 9.64 -7.53
C ASP A 168 -2.63 8.49 -8.10
N LEU A 169 -2.23 7.51 -7.26
CA LEU A 169 -1.56 6.29 -7.71
C LEU A 169 -2.42 5.51 -8.72
N LEU A 170 -3.69 5.27 -8.39
CA LEU A 170 -4.60 4.53 -9.26
C LEU A 170 -4.87 5.27 -10.59
N GLU A 171 -5.03 6.58 -10.55
CA GLU A 171 -5.18 7.40 -11.76
C GLU A 171 -3.91 7.34 -12.63
N THR A 172 -2.74 7.42 -12.02
CA THR A 172 -1.45 7.28 -12.71
C THR A 172 -1.33 5.89 -13.35
N ALA A 173 -1.68 4.84 -12.61
CA ALA A 173 -1.66 3.47 -13.12
C ALA A 173 -2.54 3.29 -14.35
N LYS A 174 -3.76 3.85 -14.33
CA LYS A 174 -4.68 3.83 -15.48
C LYS A 174 -4.13 4.62 -16.66
N SER A 175 -3.65 5.84 -16.43
CA SER A 175 -3.15 6.72 -17.49
C SER A 175 -1.90 6.19 -18.19
N ARG A 176 -1.07 5.42 -17.48
CA ARG A 176 0.16 4.81 -18.00
C ARG A 176 -0.02 3.37 -18.46
N ASN A 177 -1.26 2.86 -18.50
CA ASN A 177 -1.58 1.49 -18.91
C ASN A 177 -0.79 0.44 -18.11
N VAL A 178 -0.72 0.60 -16.79
CA VAL A 178 -0.23 -0.44 -15.88
C VAL A 178 -1.04 -1.73 -16.12
N PRO A 179 -0.43 -2.94 -16.05
CA PRO A 179 -1.16 -4.19 -16.16
C PRO A 179 -2.39 -4.23 -15.23
N GLU A 180 -3.53 -4.71 -15.75
CA GLU A 180 -4.83 -4.67 -15.08
C GLU A 180 -4.80 -5.30 -13.68
N ILE A 181 -4.08 -6.39 -13.51
CA ILE A 181 -3.89 -7.07 -12.22
C ILE A 181 -3.35 -6.11 -11.13
N TYR A 182 -2.45 -5.21 -11.46
CA TYR A 182 -1.92 -4.22 -10.51
C TYR A 182 -2.78 -2.98 -10.39
N GLN A 183 -3.54 -2.60 -11.42
CA GLN A 183 -4.59 -1.59 -11.28
C GLN A 183 -5.67 -2.07 -10.29
N ASP A 184 -6.06 -3.33 -10.38
CA ASP A 184 -7.00 -3.97 -9.46
C ASP A 184 -6.46 -3.99 -8.03
N LEU A 185 -5.18 -4.30 -7.84
CA LEU A 185 -4.55 -4.29 -6.53
C LEU A 185 -4.51 -2.87 -5.92
N TYR A 186 -4.14 -1.85 -6.69
CA TYR A 186 -4.17 -0.46 -6.21
C TYR A 186 -5.60 0.01 -5.89
N SER A 187 -6.57 -0.39 -6.70
CA SER A 187 -7.98 -0.15 -6.44
C SER A 187 -8.44 -0.82 -5.15
N LEU A 188 -8.01 -2.06 -4.90
CA LEU A 188 -8.29 -2.79 -3.68
C LEU A 188 -7.73 -2.09 -2.45
N CYS A 189 -6.46 -1.67 -2.48
CA CYS A 189 -5.85 -0.91 -1.40
C CYS A 189 -6.64 0.37 -1.09
N LEU A 190 -7.00 1.15 -2.12
CA LEU A 190 -7.77 2.37 -1.96
C LEU A 190 -9.16 2.11 -1.36
N GLN A 191 -9.87 1.07 -1.84
CA GLN A 191 -11.21 0.71 -1.34
C GLN A 191 -11.13 0.28 0.12
N TYR A 192 -10.16 -0.57 0.46
CA TYR A 192 -10.00 -1.07 1.83
C TYR A 192 -9.69 0.07 2.81
N VAL A 193 -8.72 0.92 2.51
CA VAL A 193 -8.38 2.08 3.37
C VAL A 193 -9.59 2.99 3.59
N LYS A 194 -10.35 3.30 2.54
CA LYS A 194 -11.57 4.13 2.67
C LYS A 194 -12.64 3.48 3.53
N ALA A 195 -12.88 2.20 3.36
CA ALA A 195 -13.87 1.47 4.13
C ALA A 195 -13.46 1.34 5.60
N ASP A 196 -12.17 1.06 5.85
CA ASP A 196 -11.64 0.95 7.21
C ASP A 196 -11.71 2.28 7.98
N ILE A 197 -11.39 3.41 7.33
CA ILE A 197 -11.60 4.75 7.92
C ILE A 197 -13.08 4.99 8.23
N SER A 198 -13.97 4.67 7.27
CA SER A 198 -15.42 4.85 7.46
C SER A 198 -15.97 4.02 8.61
N TYR A 199 -15.41 2.84 8.83
CA TYR A 199 -15.75 1.97 9.97
C TYR A 199 -15.29 2.56 11.32
N LEU A 200 -14.23 3.35 11.34
CA LEU A 200 -13.68 3.95 12.57
C LEU A 200 -14.44 5.20 13.04
N ILE A 201 -15.12 5.89 12.11
CA ILE A 201 -15.91 7.11 12.38
C ILE A 201 -17.27 6.74 12.95
#